data_5e7aa2afb2e36d564c736326d25d1445
#
_entry.id   5e7aa2afb2e36d564c736326d25d1445
#
_cell.length_a   1.000
_cell.length_b   1.000
_cell.length_c   1.000
_cell.angle_alpha   90.00
_cell.angle_beta   90.00
_cell.angle_gamma   90.00
#
_symmetry.space_group_name_H-M   'P 1'
#
loop_
_entity.id
_entity.type
_entity.pdbx_description
1 polymer ?
#
loop_
_entity_poly.entity_id
_entity_poly.type
_entity_poly.pdbx_seq_one_letter_code
_entity_poly.pdbx_strand_id
1 'polypeptide(L)'
;MEYSDGWWSTRVIMPEEPGLVWYYFTIDIGQDRVFYGSSSRLHSGLGSIYSSNPASFQITVHDAEFRTPDFFKKAIAYQIFPDRFRKSSADSGRSGVEYHKALGQKAVYHSDFRDDVLYEPQEGELFYAPCDYYGGDLKGIEQSLIDLASGGVTAIYLNPIFEADSNHRYNTSDYCKIDPILGSEEDFRSLCAAAEELGIKIILDGVFSHTGDDSVYFNSRGSYDSVGAAQSKSSPYYSWYSFSSFPNEYKCWWGFKTLPEVDEHNPDWQKFIITGEDSVMKRWLKAGAGGYRLDVADELPDDVIELMRSAVKEHNSENLLLGEVWEDPTSKMSYNNPRSYALGRGLDSVMNYPLRSAIIDFLIGETDARELKMLLSHQATCYPKEMYYCLMNLLSSHDVERIRTVLSLGKDALLPRSREEQADMRVSAEQDAKGALLQRIAVALVFSIPGMPTVYYGDEVGMHGLKDPFNRAPYRPRDRLIKFFYKSVAAVRNKCDALETGFVSFRAVNEDVLAVLRFVIGGKDAFGKDAEDGVYITVLNRANRNMRSVIDIRAFKTCLSKEQYDVLAAQTYTRASCLLTGRSFEITDGLIDLEMFKMSAMILRVDYR
;
A
#
# COMPACT_ATOMS: atom_id res chain seq x y z
N MET A 1 -0.19 -24.33 -31.00
CA MET A 1 -0.91 -23.05 -30.92
C MET A 1 -1.69 -22.87 -32.21
N GLU A 2 -2.86 -22.26 -32.13
CA GLU A 2 -3.72 -21.94 -33.27
C GLU A 2 -3.64 -20.44 -33.57
N TYR A 3 -3.64 -20.11 -34.87
CA TYR A 3 -3.63 -18.71 -35.33
C TYR A 3 -5.02 -18.31 -35.84
N SER A 4 -5.58 -17.22 -35.30
CA SER A 4 -6.84 -16.62 -35.79
C SER A 4 -6.80 -15.12 -35.53
N ASP A 5 -7.17 -14.33 -36.57
CA ASP A 5 -7.37 -12.88 -36.50
C ASP A 5 -6.20 -12.08 -35.88
N GLY A 6 -4.96 -12.51 -36.20
CA GLY A 6 -3.75 -11.85 -35.66
C GLY A 6 -3.32 -12.33 -34.28
N TRP A 7 -3.96 -13.37 -33.73
CA TRP A 7 -3.66 -13.94 -32.43
C TRP A 7 -3.16 -15.38 -32.56
N TRP A 8 -2.14 -15.72 -31.77
CA TRP A 8 -1.74 -17.10 -31.50
C TRP A 8 -2.27 -17.51 -30.13
N SER A 9 -3.03 -18.57 -30.06
CA SER A 9 -3.63 -19.05 -28.81
C SER A 9 -3.37 -20.54 -28.58
N THR A 10 -3.29 -20.90 -27.31
CA THR A 10 -3.27 -22.29 -26.85
C THR A 10 -3.89 -22.38 -25.47
N ARG A 11 -4.35 -23.57 -25.10
CA ARG A 11 -4.80 -23.87 -23.74
C ARG A 11 -3.75 -24.75 -23.07
N VAL A 12 -3.41 -24.41 -21.84
CA VAL A 12 -2.48 -25.18 -21.01
C VAL A 12 -3.22 -25.54 -19.72
N ILE A 13 -3.15 -26.80 -19.32
CA ILE A 13 -3.65 -27.23 -18.02
C ILE A 13 -2.57 -26.87 -16.99
N MET A 14 -2.96 -26.08 -16.01
CA MET A 14 -2.07 -25.67 -14.92
C MET A 14 -1.90 -26.82 -13.91
N PRO A 15 -0.79 -26.85 -13.16
CA PRO A 15 -0.63 -27.73 -12.00
C PRO A 15 -1.78 -27.56 -11.01
N GLU A 16 -2.12 -28.63 -10.29
CA GLU A 16 -3.12 -28.59 -9.21
C GLU A 16 -2.60 -27.86 -7.97
N GLU A 17 -1.28 -27.98 -7.72
CA GLU A 17 -0.62 -27.31 -6.59
C GLU A 17 -0.31 -25.85 -6.95
N PRO A 18 -0.63 -24.87 -6.07
CA PRO A 18 -0.26 -23.48 -6.24
C PRO A 18 1.26 -23.28 -6.34
N GLY A 19 1.69 -22.37 -7.20
CA GLY A 19 3.11 -22.09 -7.41
C GLY A 19 3.38 -21.28 -8.68
N LEU A 20 4.65 -21.17 -9.05
CA LEU A 20 5.06 -20.47 -10.25
C LEU A 20 5.28 -21.42 -11.42
N VAL A 21 4.71 -21.09 -12.56
CA VAL A 21 4.94 -21.77 -13.85
C VAL A 21 5.73 -20.82 -14.75
N TRP A 22 6.84 -21.33 -15.27
CA TRP A 22 7.72 -20.59 -16.16
C TRP A 22 7.61 -21.15 -17.57
N TYR A 23 7.43 -20.29 -18.59
CA TYR A 23 7.24 -20.73 -19.96
C TYR A 23 7.89 -19.79 -20.97
N TYR A 24 8.16 -20.32 -22.15
CA TYR A 24 8.54 -19.59 -23.34
C TYR A 24 7.94 -20.30 -24.57
N PHE A 25 7.98 -19.66 -25.73
CA PHE A 25 7.48 -20.22 -26.96
C PHE A 25 8.64 -20.69 -27.83
N THR A 26 8.47 -21.82 -28.49
CA THR A 26 9.36 -22.32 -29.54
C THR A 26 8.69 -22.04 -30.89
N ILE A 27 9.43 -21.46 -31.82
CA ILE A 27 8.96 -21.12 -33.15
C ILE A 27 9.87 -21.84 -34.17
N ASP A 28 9.29 -22.77 -34.92
CA ASP A 28 9.97 -23.49 -36.01
C ASP A 28 9.67 -22.80 -37.36
N ILE A 29 10.71 -22.37 -38.06
CA ILE A 29 10.63 -21.65 -39.33
C ILE A 29 11.44 -22.46 -40.37
N GLY A 30 10.78 -23.36 -41.07
CA GLY A 30 11.45 -24.29 -41.97
C GLY A 30 12.35 -25.26 -41.22
N GLN A 31 13.68 -25.15 -41.39
CA GLN A 31 14.68 -25.95 -40.65
C GLN A 31 15.26 -25.23 -39.43
N ASP A 32 14.96 -23.94 -39.28
CA ASP A 32 15.44 -23.13 -38.17
C ASP A 32 14.50 -23.15 -37.01
N ARG A 33 15.04 -23.09 -35.79
CA ARG A 33 14.31 -22.94 -34.54
C ARG A 33 14.76 -21.72 -33.80
N VAL A 34 13.81 -20.87 -33.39
CA VAL A 34 14.04 -19.74 -32.52
C VAL A 34 13.10 -19.81 -31.33
N PHE A 35 13.40 -19.05 -30.29
CA PHE A 35 12.60 -18.99 -29.08
C PHE A 35 12.06 -17.59 -28.89
N TYR A 36 10.83 -17.48 -28.39
CA TYR A 36 10.25 -16.21 -27.95
C TYR A 36 10.01 -16.27 -26.45
N GLY A 37 10.74 -15.47 -25.72
CA GLY A 37 10.70 -15.39 -24.27
C GLY A 37 10.59 -13.97 -23.77
N SER A 38 10.52 -13.76 -22.46
CA SER A 38 10.43 -12.44 -21.88
C SER A 38 11.63 -11.56 -22.26
N SER A 39 11.40 -10.31 -22.59
CA SER A 39 12.47 -9.30 -22.80
C SER A 39 12.77 -8.52 -21.51
N SER A 40 12.06 -8.80 -20.43
CA SER A 40 12.09 -8.07 -19.17
C SER A 40 12.52 -8.97 -18.02
N ARG A 41 13.29 -8.40 -17.08
CA ARG A 41 13.58 -9.02 -15.78
C ARG A 41 12.33 -9.26 -14.92
N LEU A 42 11.19 -8.67 -15.29
CA LEU A 42 9.90 -8.91 -14.63
C LEU A 42 9.18 -10.16 -15.17
N HIS A 43 9.78 -10.91 -16.11
CA HIS A 43 9.22 -12.15 -16.64
C HIS A 43 7.81 -12.03 -17.23
N SER A 44 7.47 -10.89 -17.80
CA SER A 44 6.15 -10.57 -18.34
C SER A 44 6.21 -9.54 -19.47
N GLY A 45 5.06 -9.20 -20.05
CA GLY A 45 4.92 -8.16 -21.07
C GLY A 45 5.42 -8.58 -22.44
N LEU A 46 6.17 -7.70 -23.12
CA LEU A 46 6.73 -7.98 -24.44
C LEU A 46 7.86 -8.99 -24.34
N GLY A 47 7.91 -9.88 -25.31
CA GLY A 47 9.01 -10.81 -25.46
C GLY A 47 10.03 -10.37 -26.50
N SER A 48 11.12 -11.12 -26.57
CA SER A 48 12.17 -11.01 -27.57
C SER A 48 12.44 -12.37 -28.23
N ILE A 49 13.00 -12.34 -29.43
CA ILE A 49 13.47 -13.54 -30.12
C ILE A 49 14.87 -13.88 -29.62
N TYR A 50 15.07 -15.13 -29.27
CA TYR A 50 16.34 -15.73 -28.83
C TYR A 50 16.74 -16.87 -29.75
N SER A 51 18.02 -16.99 -30.02
CA SER A 51 18.61 -18.16 -30.72
C SER A 51 18.78 -19.35 -29.77
N SER A 52 18.96 -19.07 -28.47
CA SER A 52 19.10 -20.07 -27.41
C SER A 52 18.83 -19.45 -26.04
N ASN A 53 18.53 -20.27 -25.03
CA ASN A 53 18.37 -19.87 -23.64
C ASN A 53 17.43 -18.64 -23.43
N PRO A 54 16.15 -18.72 -23.85
CA PRO A 54 15.22 -17.63 -23.69
C PRO A 54 14.91 -17.37 -22.21
N ALA A 55 14.77 -16.09 -21.84
CA ALA A 55 14.17 -15.76 -20.56
C ALA A 55 12.69 -16.19 -20.54
N SER A 56 12.24 -16.75 -19.43
CA SER A 56 10.86 -17.24 -19.30
C SER A 56 9.86 -16.14 -18.97
N PHE A 57 8.61 -16.33 -19.37
CA PHE A 57 7.45 -15.66 -18.81
C PHE A 57 6.98 -16.38 -17.55
N GLN A 58 6.29 -15.68 -16.68
CA GLN A 58 5.72 -16.18 -15.43
C GLN A 58 4.20 -16.33 -15.51
N ILE A 59 3.67 -17.41 -14.92
CA ILE A 59 2.28 -17.54 -14.51
C ILE A 59 2.27 -17.89 -13.02
N THR A 60 1.47 -17.19 -12.23
CA THR A 60 1.23 -17.53 -10.84
C THR A 60 -0.03 -18.39 -10.75
N VAL A 61 0.14 -19.66 -10.38
CA VAL A 61 -0.96 -20.59 -10.09
C VAL A 61 -1.31 -20.43 -8.61
N HIS A 62 -2.53 -20.11 -8.31
CA HIS A 62 -3.04 -19.89 -6.95
C HIS A 62 -4.21 -20.82 -6.65
N ASP A 63 -4.57 -20.93 -5.38
CA ASP A 63 -5.73 -21.70 -4.94
C ASP A 63 -6.99 -21.24 -5.70
N ALA A 64 -7.76 -22.19 -6.23
CA ALA A 64 -8.97 -21.90 -6.99
C ALA A 64 -10.06 -21.19 -6.15
N GLU A 65 -10.05 -21.44 -4.84
CA GLU A 65 -10.97 -20.81 -3.89
C GLU A 65 -10.44 -19.49 -3.32
N PHE A 66 -9.31 -18.99 -3.83
CA PHE A 66 -8.77 -17.72 -3.38
C PHE A 66 -9.76 -16.59 -3.67
N ARG A 67 -10.17 -15.91 -2.61
CA ARG A 67 -11.03 -14.72 -2.67
C ARG A 67 -10.48 -13.67 -1.73
N THR A 68 -10.55 -12.41 -2.16
CA THR A 68 -10.25 -11.25 -1.34
C THR A 68 -11.53 -10.47 -1.07
N PRO A 69 -11.59 -9.68 0.00
CA PRO A 69 -12.80 -8.94 0.32
C PRO A 69 -13.22 -7.98 -0.79
N ASP A 70 -14.48 -8.06 -1.22
CA ASP A 70 -14.99 -7.22 -2.29
C ASP A 70 -14.99 -5.73 -1.95
N PHE A 71 -15.21 -5.43 -0.68
CA PHE A 71 -15.14 -4.06 -0.17
C PHE A 71 -13.80 -3.40 -0.49
N PHE A 72 -12.68 -4.10 -0.24
CA PHE A 72 -11.36 -3.50 -0.42
C PHE A 72 -10.92 -3.40 -1.88
N LYS A 73 -11.51 -4.14 -2.82
CA LYS A 73 -11.29 -3.97 -4.26
C LYS A 73 -11.76 -2.61 -4.77
N LYS A 74 -12.72 -1.99 -4.07
CA LYS A 74 -13.32 -0.68 -4.39
C LYS A 74 -12.81 0.44 -3.49
N ALA A 75 -12.21 0.10 -2.35
CA ALA A 75 -11.86 1.04 -1.30
C ALA A 75 -10.83 2.09 -1.73
N ILE A 76 -10.94 3.25 -1.10
CA ILE A 76 -9.89 4.27 -1.02
C ILE A 76 -9.42 4.31 0.43
N ALA A 77 -8.14 3.99 0.65
CA ALA A 77 -7.56 3.93 1.97
C ALA A 77 -6.91 5.26 2.39
N TYR A 78 -6.93 5.52 3.69
CA TYR A 78 -6.23 6.65 4.30
C TYR A 78 -5.40 6.14 5.48
N GLN A 79 -4.06 6.27 5.39
CA GLN A 79 -3.16 5.85 6.46
C GLN A 79 -2.95 6.99 7.45
N ILE A 80 -3.13 6.70 8.74
CA ILE A 80 -3.00 7.65 9.84
C ILE A 80 -1.90 7.21 10.81
N PHE A 81 -0.99 8.13 11.14
CA PHE A 81 -0.13 8.06 12.32
C PHE A 81 -0.86 8.77 13.47
N PRO A 82 -1.49 8.05 14.42
CA PRO A 82 -2.53 8.61 15.28
C PRO A 82 -2.10 9.81 16.11
N ASP A 83 -0.94 9.73 16.77
CA ASP A 83 -0.38 10.83 17.58
C ASP A 83 -0.18 12.15 16.81
N ARG A 84 -0.02 12.08 15.48
CA ARG A 84 0.35 13.20 14.61
C ARG A 84 -0.81 13.75 13.79
N PHE A 85 -2.01 13.16 13.87
CA PHE A 85 -3.10 13.48 12.97
C PHE A 85 -4.02 14.58 13.53
N ARG A 86 -4.67 14.33 14.67
CA ARG A 86 -5.61 15.30 15.27
C ARG A 86 -5.83 15.05 16.75
N LYS A 87 -5.78 16.12 17.54
CA LYS A 87 -6.23 16.15 18.94
C LYS A 87 -7.75 16.27 19.02
N SER A 88 -8.38 15.54 19.93
CA SER A 88 -9.79 15.76 20.29
C SER A 88 -10.00 16.98 21.18
N SER A 89 -8.98 17.34 21.98
CA SER A 89 -8.96 18.50 22.87
C SER A 89 -7.55 19.09 23.01
N ALA A 90 -7.42 20.25 23.61
CA ALA A 90 -6.12 20.91 23.82
C ALA A 90 -5.14 20.07 24.69
N ASP A 91 -5.67 19.31 25.62
CA ASP A 91 -4.90 18.51 26.58
C ASP A 91 -4.84 17.01 26.23
N SER A 92 -5.34 16.60 25.03
CA SER A 92 -5.27 15.22 24.57
C SER A 92 -3.87 14.65 24.65
N GLY A 93 -3.75 13.40 25.13
CA GLY A 93 -2.49 12.68 25.27
C GLY A 93 -1.63 13.07 26.47
N ARG A 94 -1.89 14.20 27.13
CA ARG A 94 -1.06 14.67 28.25
C ARG A 94 -1.03 13.67 29.41
N SER A 95 -2.16 13.14 29.82
CA SER A 95 -2.24 12.14 30.88
C SER A 95 -1.53 10.83 30.53
N GLY A 96 -1.58 10.43 29.25
CA GLY A 96 -0.83 9.28 28.74
C GLY A 96 0.67 9.51 28.77
N VAL A 97 1.14 10.71 28.43
CA VAL A 97 2.57 11.06 28.57
C VAL A 97 3.01 10.99 30.04
N GLU A 98 2.22 11.48 30.98
CA GLU A 98 2.54 11.37 32.41
C GLU A 98 2.49 9.90 32.91
N TYR A 99 1.61 9.08 32.34
CA TYR A 99 1.61 7.63 32.60
C TYR A 99 2.95 6.98 32.17
N HIS A 100 3.44 7.26 30.94
CA HIS A 100 4.72 6.73 30.47
C HIS A 100 5.90 7.19 31.35
N LYS A 101 5.90 8.48 31.74
CA LYS A 101 6.91 8.98 32.69
C LYS A 101 6.87 8.29 34.05
N ALA A 102 5.68 7.96 34.55
CA ALA A 102 5.53 7.23 35.82
C ALA A 102 6.07 5.79 35.74
N LEU A 103 6.07 5.18 34.53
CA LEU A 103 6.74 3.90 34.25
C LEU A 103 8.27 4.04 34.09
N GLY A 104 8.84 5.26 34.22
CA GLY A 104 10.26 5.50 33.99
C GLY A 104 10.64 5.60 32.50
N GLN A 105 9.66 5.65 31.62
CA GLN A 105 9.87 5.78 30.18
C GLN A 105 10.08 7.25 29.77
N LYS A 106 10.81 7.46 28.67
CA LYS A 106 11.04 8.81 28.15
C LYS A 106 9.82 9.28 27.37
N ALA A 107 9.31 10.45 27.70
CA ALA A 107 8.18 11.02 26.98
C ALA A 107 8.24 12.56 27.01
N VAL A 108 8.30 13.18 25.84
CA VAL A 108 8.29 14.62 25.63
C VAL A 108 6.96 15.01 25.00
N TYR A 109 6.20 15.90 25.65
CA TYR A 109 4.91 16.34 25.16
C TYR A 109 5.03 17.69 24.45
N HIS A 110 4.60 17.74 23.19
CA HIS A 110 4.42 18.98 22.42
C HIS A 110 2.98 19.47 22.54
N SER A 111 2.82 20.67 23.09
CA SER A 111 1.48 21.29 23.22
C SER A 111 0.95 21.82 21.89
N ASP A 112 1.84 22.20 20.97
CA ASP A 112 1.50 22.77 19.67
C ASP A 112 1.89 21.82 18.53
N PHE A 113 0.95 21.54 17.63
CA PHE A 113 1.22 20.78 16.40
C PHE A 113 2.18 21.49 15.43
N ARG A 114 2.52 22.76 15.70
CA ARG A 114 3.51 23.53 14.94
C ARG A 114 4.95 23.33 15.41
N ASP A 115 5.16 22.69 16.57
CA ASP A 115 6.48 22.37 17.05
C ASP A 115 7.14 21.35 16.10
N ASP A 116 8.44 21.50 15.87
CA ASP A 116 9.18 20.57 15.02
C ASP A 116 9.38 19.23 15.73
N VAL A 117 9.47 18.16 14.96
CA VAL A 117 9.75 16.80 15.48
C VAL A 117 11.14 16.77 16.09
N LEU A 118 11.30 16.01 17.18
CA LEU A 118 12.62 15.74 17.74
C LEU A 118 13.38 14.81 16.78
N TYR A 119 14.63 15.12 16.51
CA TYR A 119 15.51 14.31 15.66
C TYR A 119 16.92 14.15 16.27
N GLU A 120 17.21 14.88 17.34
CA GLU A 120 18.47 14.82 18.09
C GLU A 120 18.32 14.01 19.38
N PRO A 121 19.42 13.44 19.90
CA PRO A 121 19.42 12.87 21.24
C PRO A 121 19.00 13.91 22.30
N GLN A 122 18.22 13.48 23.29
CA GLN A 122 17.87 14.32 24.43
C GLN A 122 19.10 14.59 25.30
N GLU A 123 19.06 15.66 26.09
CA GLU A 123 20.16 16.05 26.98
C GLU A 123 20.60 14.87 27.87
N GLY A 124 21.88 14.54 27.82
CA GLY A 124 22.48 13.42 28.54
C GLY A 124 22.39 12.06 27.84
N GLU A 125 21.80 11.99 26.64
CA GLU A 125 21.67 10.76 25.88
C GLU A 125 22.71 10.68 24.75
N LEU A 126 23.14 9.45 24.45
CA LEU A 126 24.08 9.18 23.35
C LEU A 126 23.37 8.99 22.00
N PHE A 127 22.10 8.57 22.02
CA PHE A 127 21.35 8.22 20.83
C PHE A 127 19.96 8.85 20.83
N TYR A 128 19.46 9.14 19.64
CA TYR A 128 18.07 9.55 19.44
C TYR A 128 17.09 8.46 19.89
N ALA A 129 16.06 8.87 20.61
CA ALA A 129 14.93 8.03 20.97
C ALA A 129 13.62 8.64 20.41
N PRO A 130 12.73 7.85 19.80
CA PRO A 130 11.44 8.32 19.29
C PRO A 130 10.42 8.49 20.42
N CYS A 131 10.63 9.51 21.26
CA CYS A 131 9.90 9.73 22.51
C CYS A 131 9.11 11.05 22.56
N ASP A 132 8.93 11.72 21.43
CA ASP A 132 8.14 12.94 21.32
C ASP A 132 6.70 12.64 20.92
N TYR A 133 5.74 13.29 21.61
CA TYR A 133 4.31 13.06 21.44
C TYR A 133 3.58 14.40 21.27
N TYR A 134 2.61 14.40 20.35
CA TYR A 134 1.79 15.58 20.05
C TYR A 134 0.36 15.46 20.57
N GLY A 135 -0.04 14.27 21.02
CA GLY A 135 -1.34 14.03 21.64
C GLY A 135 -2.50 13.97 20.63
N GLY A 136 -2.24 13.62 19.37
CA GLY A 136 -3.31 13.14 18.51
C GLY A 136 -3.89 11.84 19.08
N ASP A 137 -5.19 11.63 18.96
CA ASP A 137 -5.90 10.55 19.64
C ASP A 137 -7.03 9.92 18.80
N LEU A 138 -7.55 8.78 19.24
CA LEU A 138 -8.62 8.05 18.55
C LEU A 138 -9.89 8.89 18.43
N LYS A 139 -10.20 9.69 19.44
CA LYS A 139 -11.35 10.59 19.42
C LYS A 139 -11.19 11.71 18.40
N GLY A 140 -9.97 12.22 18.21
CA GLY A 140 -9.66 13.20 17.15
C GLY A 140 -9.82 12.59 15.76
N ILE A 141 -9.45 11.31 15.59
CA ILE A 141 -9.71 10.58 14.34
C ILE A 141 -11.22 10.45 14.11
N GLU A 142 -12.00 10.04 15.14
CA GLU A 142 -13.47 9.93 15.07
C GLU A 142 -14.10 11.26 14.64
N GLN A 143 -13.68 12.38 15.21
CA GLN A 143 -14.15 13.72 14.82
C GLN A 143 -13.81 14.11 13.37
N SER A 144 -12.89 13.39 12.72
CA SER A 144 -12.45 13.66 11.34
C SER A 144 -13.16 12.78 10.31
N LEU A 145 -13.92 11.77 10.72
CA LEU A 145 -14.52 10.77 9.84
C LEU A 145 -15.40 11.37 8.75
N ILE A 146 -16.22 12.38 9.09
CA ILE A 146 -17.10 13.05 8.12
C ILE A 146 -16.31 13.75 7.00
N ASP A 147 -15.19 14.43 7.34
CA ASP A 147 -14.32 15.05 6.30
C ASP A 147 -13.63 14.00 5.45
N LEU A 148 -13.16 12.92 6.04
CA LEU A 148 -12.53 11.79 5.35
C LEU A 148 -13.54 11.08 4.42
N ALA A 149 -14.73 10.76 4.90
CA ALA A 149 -15.81 10.17 4.09
C ALA A 149 -16.21 11.10 2.93
N SER A 150 -16.35 12.42 3.19
CA SER A 150 -16.61 13.42 2.15
C SER A 150 -15.48 13.53 1.12
N GLY A 151 -14.28 13.10 1.49
CA GLY A 151 -13.10 12.97 0.62
C GLY A 151 -13.08 11.68 -0.19
N GLY A 152 -14.05 10.79 0.02
CA GLY A 152 -14.17 9.51 -0.66
C GLY A 152 -13.42 8.36 0.02
N VAL A 153 -12.89 8.55 1.23
CA VAL A 153 -12.21 7.52 2.03
C VAL A 153 -13.22 6.50 2.51
N THR A 154 -12.92 5.21 2.34
CA THR A 154 -13.74 4.08 2.79
C THR A 154 -12.97 3.09 3.66
N ALA A 155 -11.63 3.22 3.75
CA ALA A 155 -10.82 2.44 4.67
C ALA A 155 -9.80 3.34 5.38
N ILE A 156 -9.56 3.11 6.67
CA ILE A 156 -8.51 3.80 7.44
C ILE A 156 -7.55 2.75 7.97
N TYR A 157 -6.28 2.86 7.61
CA TYR A 157 -5.21 2.08 8.22
C TYR A 157 -4.54 2.92 9.31
N LEU A 158 -4.58 2.42 10.53
CA LEU A 158 -3.93 3.03 11.70
C LEU A 158 -2.55 2.41 11.90
N ASN A 159 -1.49 3.23 11.94
CA ASN A 159 -0.22 2.79 12.50
C ASN A 159 -0.42 2.33 13.96
N PRO A 160 0.52 1.59 14.59
CA PRO A 160 0.27 0.90 15.85
C PRO A 160 -0.37 1.77 16.92
N ILE A 161 -1.39 1.21 17.59
CA ILE A 161 -2.18 1.90 18.63
C ILE A 161 -2.04 1.28 20.01
N PHE A 162 -1.37 0.13 20.13
CA PHE A 162 -1.18 -0.56 21.40
C PHE A 162 -0.12 0.13 22.24
N GLU A 163 -0.17 -0.08 23.56
CA GLU A 163 0.79 0.50 24.50
C GLU A 163 2.23 0.15 24.11
N ALA A 164 3.11 1.16 24.11
CA ALA A 164 4.54 1.03 23.82
C ALA A 164 5.31 2.23 24.37
N ASP A 165 6.62 2.09 24.57
CA ASP A 165 7.49 3.17 25.08
C ASP A 165 8.04 4.10 23.98
N SER A 166 7.60 3.92 22.73
CA SER A 166 7.97 4.79 21.61
C SER A 166 6.76 5.41 20.93
N ASN A 167 6.97 6.56 20.28
CA ASN A 167 5.90 7.26 19.57
C ASN A 167 5.37 6.49 18.35
N HIS A 168 6.19 5.59 17.76
CA HIS A 168 5.77 4.74 16.63
C HIS A 168 5.07 3.46 17.04
N ARG A 169 5.26 2.99 18.28
CA ARG A 169 4.59 1.83 18.89
C ARG A 169 4.86 0.47 18.24
N TYR A 170 5.91 0.38 17.42
CA TYR A 170 6.35 -0.92 16.87
C TYR A 170 7.04 -1.81 17.90
N ASN A 171 7.44 -1.28 19.03
CA ASN A 171 7.94 -2.01 20.20
C ASN A 171 6.80 -2.24 21.21
N THR A 172 5.79 -2.99 20.82
CA THR A 172 4.56 -3.19 21.61
C THR A 172 4.85 -3.69 23.03
N SER A 173 4.32 -2.98 24.01
CA SER A 173 4.42 -3.32 25.43
C SER A 173 3.24 -4.16 25.94
N ASP A 174 2.02 -3.87 25.47
CA ASP A 174 0.83 -4.65 25.79
C ASP A 174 -0.16 -4.65 24.61
N TYR A 175 -0.34 -5.82 23.98
CA TYR A 175 -1.29 -6.00 22.85
C TYR A 175 -2.76 -5.90 23.25
N CYS A 176 -3.06 -6.04 24.55
CA CYS A 176 -4.43 -6.00 25.07
C CYS A 176 -4.86 -4.60 25.52
N LYS A 177 -3.99 -3.60 25.38
CA LYS A 177 -4.21 -2.25 25.87
C LYS A 177 -3.92 -1.20 24.80
N ILE A 178 -4.85 -0.27 24.59
CA ILE A 178 -4.59 0.93 23.80
C ILE A 178 -3.60 1.82 24.57
N ASP A 179 -2.65 2.40 23.86
CA ASP A 179 -1.72 3.37 24.45
C ASP A 179 -2.50 4.53 25.10
N PRO A 180 -2.28 4.84 26.38
CA PRO A 180 -3.01 5.90 27.09
C PRO A 180 -2.87 7.30 26.47
N ILE A 181 -1.88 7.53 25.62
CA ILE A 181 -1.76 8.77 24.84
C ILE A 181 -2.87 8.85 23.78
N LEU A 182 -3.26 7.71 23.22
CA LEU A 182 -4.24 7.64 22.12
C LEU A 182 -5.68 7.48 22.62
N GLY A 183 -5.87 7.02 23.86
CA GLY A 183 -7.18 6.80 24.45
C GLY A 183 -7.37 5.43 25.07
N SER A 184 -8.56 4.85 24.94
CA SER A 184 -8.97 3.60 25.56
C SER A 184 -9.57 2.62 24.53
N GLU A 185 -9.84 1.38 24.95
CA GLU A 185 -10.59 0.40 24.15
C GLU A 185 -12.01 0.92 23.83
N GLU A 186 -12.63 1.67 24.74
CA GLU A 186 -13.96 2.25 24.52
C GLU A 186 -13.91 3.32 23.41
N ASP A 187 -12.85 4.15 23.37
CA ASP A 187 -12.64 5.13 22.29
C ASP A 187 -12.41 4.43 20.95
N PHE A 188 -11.70 3.29 20.95
CA PHE A 188 -11.51 2.49 19.72
C PHE A 188 -12.84 1.90 19.24
N ARG A 189 -13.67 1.33 20.13
CA ARG A 189 -14.99 0.81 19.79
C ARG A 189 -15.91 1.92 19.24
N SER A 190 -15.88 3.11 19.87
CA SER A 190 -16.62 4.29 19.40
C SER A 190 -16.18 4.70 18.00
N LEU A 191 -14.87 4.78 17.76
CA LEU A 191 -14.31 5.09 16.44
C LEU A 191 -14.76 4.08 15.38
N CYS A 192 -14.69 2.77 15.67
CA CYS A 192 -15.10 1.73 14.73
C CYS A 192 -16.61 1.82 14.42
N ALA A 193 -17.45 2.01 15.43
CA ALA A 193 -18.90 2.14 15.24
C ALA A 193 -19.25 3.39 14.40
N ALA A 194 -18.64 4.53 14.70
CA ALA A 194 -18.85 5.76 13.92
C ALA A 194 -18.31 5.65 12.48
N ALA A 195 -17.21 4.92 12.29
CA ALA A 195 -16.66 4.65 10.96
C ALA A 195 -17.60 3.75 10.14
N GLU A 196 -18.14 2.70 10.74
CA GLU A 196 -19.08 1.77 10.08
C GLU A 196 -20.35 2.49 9.60
N GLU A 197 -20.91 3.42 10.39
CA GLU A 197 -22.05 4.26 10.00
C GLU A 197 -21.78 5.10 8.73
N LEU A 198 -20.52 5.42 8.47
CA LEU A 198 -20.07 6.16 7.28
C LEU A 198 -19.53 5.25 6.16
N GLY A 199 -19.64 3.93 6.33
CA GLY A 199 -19.11 2.95 5.37
C GLY A 199 -17.58 2.89 5.35
N ILE A 200 -16.92 3.21 6.45
CA ILE A 200 -15.45 3.16 6.58
C ILE A 200 -15.04 1.97 7.45
N LYS A 201 -14.07 1.17 6.97
CA LYS A 201 -13.46 0.10 7.76
C LYS A 201 -12.12 0.54 8.37
N ILE A 202 -11.86 0.13 9.61
CA ILE A 202 -10.61 0.41 10.33
C ILE A 202 -9.69 -0.81 10.25
N ILE A 203 -8.47 -0.62 9.74
CA ILE A 203 -7.43 -1.66 9.65
C ILE A 203 -6.38 -1.35 10.72
N LEU A 204 -6.01 -2.35 11.52
CA LEU A 204 -4.99 -2.24 12.56
C LEU A 204 -3.62 -2.69 12.06
N ASP A 205 -2.57 -2.18 12.68
CA ASP A 205 -1.21 -2.69 12.51
C ASP A 205 -0.98 -3.88 13.45
N GLY A 206 -0.55 -4.99 12.90
CA GLY A 206 -0.27 -6.24 13.60
C GLY A 206 1.24 -6.48 13.67
N VAL A 207 1.87 -6.04 14.75
CA VAL A 207 3.30 -6.22 15.02
C VAL A 207 3.47 -7.52 15.80
N PHE A 208 3.60 -8.66 15.12
CA PHE A 208 3.53 -9.98 15.76
C PHE A 208 4.80 -10.81 15.67
N SER A 209 5.89 -10.30 15.08
CA SER A 209 7.19 -10.96 15.00
C SER A 209 8.10 -10.66 16.19
N HIS A 210 7.80 -9.61 16.96
CA HIS A 210 8.60 -9.16 18.11
C HIS A 210 7.73 -8.38 19.11
N THR A 211 8.26 -8.15 20.32
CA THR A 211 7.68 -7.25 21.32
C THR A 211 8.67 -6.14 21.68
N GLY A 212 8.25 -5.18 22.50
CA GLY A 212 9.19 -4.29 23.19
C GLY A 212 9.99 -5.07 24.25
N ASP A 213 11.25 -4.68 24.44
CA ASP A 213 12.06 -5.18 25.56
C ASP A 213 11.49 -4.74 26.91
N ASP A 214 10.83 -3.58 26.94
CA ASP A 214 10.06 -3.08 28.09
C ASP A 214 8.57 -3.32 27.85
N SER A 215 8.15 -4.57 27.90
CA SER A 215 6.77 -5.01 27.74
C SER A 215 6.32 -5.87 28.90
N VAL A 216 5.03 -6.04 29.09
CA VAL A 216 4.47 -6.97 30.11
C VAL A 216 4.95 -8.41 29.90
N TYR A 217 5.42 -8.74 28.69
CA TYR A 217 5.86 -10.08 28.30
C TYR A 217 7.36 -10.30 28.53
N PHE A 218 8.22 -9.34 28.14
CA PHE A 218 9.67 -9.45 28.27
C PHE A 218 10.19 -8.76 29.54
N ASN A 219 9.75 -7.54 29.84
CA ASN A 219 9.93 -6.75 31.05
C ASN A 219 11.40 -6.63 31.51
N SER A 220 12.30 -6.27 30.61
CA SER A 220 13.74 -6.18 30.91
C SER A 220 14.07 -5.13 31.96
N ARG A 221 13.29 -4.04 32.03
CA ARG A 221 13.51 -2.90 32.93
C ARG A 221 12.72 -3.01 34.23
N GLY A 222 11.75 -3.93 34.31
CA GLY A 222 10.90 -4.08 35.48
C GLY A 222 9.84 -2.98 35.63
N SER A 223 9.44 -2.36 34.52
CA SER A 223 8.43 -1.28 34.50
C SER A 223 7.01 -1.80 34.79
N TYR A 224 6.77 -3.09 34.63
CA TYR A 224 5.47 -3.73 34.81
C TYR A 224 5.47 -4.72 35.98
N ASP A 225 4.31 -4.89 36.62
CA ASP A 225 4.15 -5.85 37.75
C ASP A 225 4.23 -7.32 37.31
N SER A 226 4.17 -7.61 36.00
CA SER A 226 4.32 -8.96 35.44
C SER A 226 5.74 -9.49 35.62
N VAL A 227 5.88 -10.80 35.85
CA VAL A 227 7.20 -11.47 35.78
C VAL A 227 7.49 -11.76 34.29
N GLY A 228 8.22 -10.87 33.65
CA GLY A 228 8.57 -11.01 32.23
C GLY A 228 9.64 -12.07 31.95
N ALA A 229 9.79 -12.41 30.67
CA ALA A 229 10.73 -13.44 30.22
C ALA A 229 12.20 -13.09 30.53
N ALA A 230 12.60 -11.83 30.56
CA ALA A 230 13.95 -11.41 30.92
C ALA A 230 14.22 -11.47 32.43
N GLN A 231 13.19 -11.55 33.27
CA GLN A 231 13.32 -11.54 34.72
C GLN A 231 13.44 -12.94 35.31
N SER A 232 12.78 -13.94 34.73
CA SER A 232 12.78 -15.30 35.28
C SER A 232 12.54 -16.35 34.18
N LYS A 233 13.30 -17.46 34.30
CA LYS A 233 13.05 -18.66 33.48
C LYS A 233 11.73 -19.37 33.82
N SER A 234 11.09 -19.01 34.94
CA SER A 234 9.76 -19.50 35.32
C SER A 234 8.63 -18.57 34.88
N SER A 235 8.94 -17.49 34.16
CA SER A 235 7.93 -16.62 33.55
C SER A 235 7.03 -17.41 32.60
N PRO A 236 5.69 -17.18 32.59
CA PRO A 236 4.81 -17.80 31.60
C PRO A 236 5.18 -17.42 30.16
N TYR A 237 5.93 -16.34 29.97
CA TYR A 237 6.35 -15.82 28.66
C TYR A 237 7.75 -16.29 28.25
N TYR A 238 8.50 -17.00 29.14
CA TYR A 238 9.90 -17.35 28.87
C TYR A 238 10.08 -18.17 27.58
N SER A 239 9.17 -19.11 27.33
CA SER A 239 9.21 -19.97 26.15
C SER A 239 8.91 -19.25 24.83
N TRP A 240 8.41 -18.01 24.88
CA TRP A 240 8.15 -17.22 23.70
C TRP A 240 9.43 -16.67 23.04
N TYR A 241 10.54 -16.62 23.80
CA TYR A 241 11.79 -15.98 23.38
C TYR A 241 12.94 -16.97 23.40
N SER A 242 13.92 -16.72 22.51
CA SER A 242 15.13 -17.54 22.41
C SER A 242 16.32 -16.83 23.03
N PHE A 243 16.82 -17.36 24.17
CA PHE A 243 17.99 -16.86 24.87
C PHE A 243 19.23 -17.68 24.53
N SER A 244 20.31 -17.04 24.06
CA SER A 244 21.64 -17.66 23.96
C SER A 244 22.41 -17.58 25.29
N SER A 245 22.21 -16.50 26.07
CA SER A 245 22.72 -16.35 27.43
C SER A 245 21.76 -15.47 28.26
N PHE A 246 21.01 -16.14 29.15
CA PHE A 246 20.02 -15.47 30.00
C PHE A 246 20.65 -14.54 31.02
N PRO A 247 20.07 -13.36 31.27
CA PRO A 247 18.94 -12.75 30.60
C PRO A 247 19.32 -11.84 29.44
N ASN A 248 20.62 -11.59 29.19
CA ASN A 248 21.09 -10.43 28.43
C ASN A 248 21.33 -10.71 26.94
N GLU A 249 21.42 -12.00 26.53
CA GLU A 249 21.66 -12.36 25.12
C GLU A 249 20.48 -13.20 24.62
N TYR A 250 19.74 -12.62 23.67
CA TYR A 250 18.52 -13.19 23.09
C TYR A 250 18.38 -12.82 21.61
N LYS A 251 17.58 -13.58 20.90
CA LYS A 251 17.25 -13.27 19.51
C LYS A 251 16.44 -11.97 19.47
N CYS A 252 16.81 -11.05 18.58
CA CYS A 252 16.16 -9.75 18.44
C CYS A 252 16.16 -9.31 16.97
N TRP A 253 15.14 -8.55 16.59
CA TRP A 253 14.94 -8.10 15.21
C TRP A 253 16.13 -7.27 14.74
N TRP A 254 16.83 -7.76 13.70
CA TRP A 254 17.99 -7.13 13.06
C TRP A 254 19.08 -6.65 14.05
N GLY A 255 19.19 -7.27 15.21
CA GLY A 255 20.17 -6.92 16.25
C GLY A 255 19.73 -5.79 17.17
N PHE A 256 18.53 -5.26 17.04
CA PHE A 256 17.96 -4.26 17.95
C PHE A 256 17.47 -4.92 19.23
N LYS A 257 18.24 -4.82 20.32
CA LYS A 257 17.88 -5.41 21.63
C LYS A 257 16.58 -4.86 22.23
N THR A 258 16.11 -3.72 21.76
CA THR A 258 14.81 -3.17 22.14
C THR A 258 13.62 -3.91 21.53
N LEU A 259 13.88 -4.85 20.60
CA LEU A 259 12.87 -5.61 19.83
C LEU A 259 13.16 -7.12 19.92
N PRO A 260 12.98 -7.76 21.11
CA PRO A 260 13.14 -9.21 21.24
C PRO A 260 12.14 -9.95 20.34
N GLU A 261 12.68 -10.81 19.46
CA GLU A 261 11.88 -11.66 18.58
C GLU A 261 11.18 -12.76 19.37
N VAL A 262 9.97 -13.09 18.96
CA VAL A 262 9.21 -14.22 19.49
C VAL A 262 9.42 -15.46 18.62
N ASP A 263 9.12 -16.61 19.17
CA ASP A 263 8.98 -17.86 18.41
C ASP A 263 7.51 -17.97 17.97
N GLU A 264 7.24 -17.64 16.72
CA GLU A 264 5.90 -17.63 16.14
C GLU A 264 5.27 -19.03 16.06
N HIS A 265 6.09 -20.10 16.13
CA HIS A 265 5.60 -21.48 16.22
C HIS A 265 5.33 -21.92 17.68
N ASN A 266 5.64 -21.10 18.68
CA ASN A 266 5.31 -21.41 20.06
C ASN A 266 3.78 -21.52 20.24
N PRO A 267 3.26 -22.67 20.75
CA PRO A 267 1.80 -22.86 20.85
C PRO A 267 1.11 -21.88 21.79
N ASP A 268 1.78 -21.43 22.86
CA ASP A 268 1.21 -20.47 23.80
C ASP A 268 1.16 -19.07 23.18
N TRP A 269 2.18 -18.69 22.39
CA TRP A 269 2.17 -17.47 21.60
C TRP A 269 1.06 -17.50 20.55
N GLN A 270 0.96 -18.57 19.75
CA GLN A 270 -0.12 -18.73 18.77
C GLN A 270 -1.50 -18.67 19.41
N LYS A 271 -1.66 -19.30 20.56
CA LYS A 271 -2.92 -19.24 21.32
C LYS A 271 -3.21 -17.82 21.79
N PHE A 272 -2.22 -17.09 22.26
CA PHE A 272 -2.38 -15.72 22.75
C PHE A 272 -2.69 -14.74 21.61
N ILE A 273 -1.97 -14.81 20.50
CA ILE A 273 -2.13 -13.86 19.39
C ILE A 273 -3.27 -14.25 18.45
N ILE A 274 -3.43 -15.56 18.10
CA ILE A 274 -4.22 -15.99 16.93
C ILE A 274 -5.39 -16.88 17.31
N THR A 275 -5.12 -18.06 17.95
CA THR A 275 -6.07 -19.17 17.96
C THR A 275 -7.00 -19.18 19.16
N GLY A 276 -6.61 -18.59 20.29
CA GLY A 276 -7.43 -18.54 21.50
C GLY A 276 -8.76 -17.84 21.28
N GLU A 277 -9.77 -18.19 22.08
CA GLU A 277 -11.10 -17.55 22.03
C GLU A 277 -11.00 -16.04 22.25
N ASP A 278 -10.14 -15.62 23.20
CA ASP A 278 -9.85 -14.23 23.53
C ASP A 278 -8.46 -13.80 23.04
N SER A 279 -7.98 -14.39 21.93
CA SER A 279 -6.71 -14.00 21.32
C SER A 279 -6.71 -12.53 20.92
N VAL A 280 -5.52 -11.93 20.87
CA VAL A 280 -5.33 -10.52 20.53
C VAL A 280 -6.04 -10.18 19.22
N MET A 281 -5.85 -10.97 18.17
CA MET A 281 -6.50 -10.72 16.87
C MET A 281 -8.02 -10.77 16.97
N LYS A 282 -8.58 -11.80 17.60
CA LYS A 282 -10.04 -11.95 17.75
C LYS A 282 -10.64 -10.87 18.65
N ARG A 283 -9.93 -10.44 19.71
CA ARG A 283 -10.35 -9.33 20.60
C ARG A 283 -10.61 -8.05 19.81
N TRP A 284 -9.65 -7.62 19.00
CA TRP A 284 -9.77 -6.35 18.29
C TRP A 284 -10.69 -6.44 17.08
N LEU A 285 -10.82 -7.61 16.44
CA LEU A 285 -11.88 -7.86 15.44
C LEU A 285 -13.27 -7.75 16.08
N LYS A 286 -13.48 -8.36 17.27
CA LYS A 286 -14.72 -8.22 18.05
C LYS A 286 -14.96 -6.77 18.52
N ALA A 287 -13.90 -5.96 18.64
CA ALA A 287 -13.99 -4.53 18.95
C ALA A 287 -14.36 -3.65 17.75
N GLY A 288 -14.39 -4.20 16.53
CA GLY A 288 -14.82 -3.52 15.31
C GLY A 288 -13.74 -3.31 14.26
N ALA A 289 -12.51 -3.86 14.44
CA ALA A 289 -11.50 -3.80 13.39
C ALA A 289 -11.95 -4.56 12.14
N GLY A 290 -11.73 -3.98 10.95
CA GLY A 290 -12.01 -4.56 9.65
C GLY A 290 -10.86 -5.38 9.07
N GLY A 291 -9.80 -5.61 9.84
CA GLY A 291 -8.65 -6.41 9.43
C GLY A 291 -7.32 -5.93 10.00
N TYR A 292 -6.24 -6.52 9.49
CA TYR A 292 -4.89 -6.24 9.91
C TYR A 292 -3.95 -5.98 8.75
N ARG A 293 -2.99 -5.10 8.95
CA ARG A 293 -1.72 -5.04 8.21
C ARG A 293 -0.67 -5.74 9.07
N LEU A 294 0.00 -6.74 8.54
CA LEU A 294 1.11 -7.42 9.20
C LEU A 294 2.40 -6.66 8.98
N ASP A 295 2.99 -6.21 10.07
CA ASP A 295 4.31 -5.60 10.11
C ASP A 295 5.38 -6.62 9.73
N VAL A 296 6.37 -6.20 8.92
CA VAL A 296 7.49 -7.01 8.44
C VAL A 296 7.07 -8.46 8.11
N ALA A 297 6.12 -8.62 7.18
CA ALA A 297 5.57 -9.95 6.85
C ALA A 297 6.64 -10.98 6.47
N ASP A 298 7.82 -10.53 6.01
CA ASP A 298 8.96 -11.39 5.68
C ASP A 298 9.55 -12.11 6.90
N GLU A 299 9.34 -11.60 8.11
CA GLU A 299 9.79 -12.22 9.37
C GLU A 299 8.81 -13.29 9.88
N LEU A 300 7.55 -13.26 9.43
CA LEU A 300 6.53 -14.24 9.84
C LEU A 300 6.60 -15.49 8.94
N PRO A 301 6.58 -16.73 9.50
CA PRO A 301 6.46 -17.95 8.72
C PRO A 301 5.14 -18.02 7.91
N ASP A 302 5.18 -18.62 6.71
CA ASP A 302 4.01 -18.69 5.83
C ASP A 302 2.82 -19.43 6.46
N ASP A 303 3.08 -20.53 7.17
CA ASP A 303 2.05 -21.30 7.89
C ASP A 303 1.41 -20.51 9.04
N VAL A 304 2.17 -19.62 9.68
CA VAL A 304 1.64 -18.70 10.70
C VAL A 304 0.77 -17.62 10.07
N ILE A 305 1.18 -17.08 8.91
CA ILE A 305 0.35 -16.14 8.15
C ILE A 305 -0.95 -16.80 7.69
N GLU A 306 -0.91 -18.06 7.23
CA GLU A 306 -2.11 -18.83 6.87
C GLU A 306 -3.05 -19.03 8.09
N LEU A 307 -2.48 -19.28 9.26
CA LEU A 307 -3.25 -19.38 10.51
C LEU A 307 -3.90 -18.04 10.89
N MET A 308 -3.15 -16.92 10.77
CA MET A 308 -3.69 -15.58 10.98
C MET A 308 -4.82 -15.26 9.99
N ARG A 309 -4.64 -15.62 8.70
CA ARG A 309 -5.68 -15.44 7.69
C ARG A 309 -6.96 -16.21 8.05
N SER A 310 -6.81 -17.45 8.46
CA SER A 310 -7.94 -18.28 8.88
C SER A 310 -8.71 -17.61 10.02
N ALA A 311 -8.03 -17.13 11.06
CA ALA A 311 -8.66 -16.45 12.19
C ALA A 311 -9.40 -15.16 11.77
N VAL A 312 -8.83 -14.38 10.84
CA VAL A 312 -9.45 -13.16 10.30
C VAL A 312 -10.70 -13.51 9.49
N LYS A 313 -10.63 -14.54 8.62
CA LYS A 313 -11.74 -14.94 7.75
C LYS A 313 -12.85 -15.68 8.48
N GLU A 314 -12.53 -16.45 9.52
CA GLU A 314 -13.51 -17.06 10.41
C GLU A 314 -14.37 -16.01 11.13
N HIS A 315 -13.77 -14.88 11.51
CA HIS A 315 -14.52 -13.77 12.11
C HIS A 315 -15.45 -13.11 11.09
N ASN A 316 -14.93 -12.73 9.92
CA ASN A 316 -15.69 -12.18 8.81
C ASN A 316 -14.87 -12.32 7.51
N SER A 317 -15.44 -12.96 6.47
CA SER A 317 -14.80 -13.13 5.17
C SER A 317 -14.42 -11.80 4.50
N GLU A 318 -15.12 -10.71 4.83
CA GLU A 318 -14.88 -9.35 4.32
C GLU A 318 -13.83 -8.57 5.15
N ASN A 319 -13.16 -9.20 6.12
CA ASN A 319 -12.01 -8.60 6.80
C ASN A 319 -10.73 -8.81 6.00
N LEU A 320 -9.83 -7.83 6.04
CA LEU A 320 -8.59 -7.79 5.27
C LEU A 320 -7.41 -8.37 6.08
N LEU A 321 -6.55 -9.16 5.43
CA LEU A 321 -5.20 -9.43 5.89
C LEU A 321 -4.20 -8.90 4.85
N LEU A 322 -3.56 -7.78 5.16
CA LEU A 322 -2.59 -7.07 4.34
C LEU A 322 -1.18 -7.30 4.89
N GLY A 323 -0.19 -7.54 4.05
CA GLY A 323 1.20 -7.68 4.49
C GLY A 323 2.08 -6.50 4.06
N GLU A 324 3.05 -6.16 4.89
CA GLU A 324 4.16 -5.34 4.46
C GLU A 324 5.17 -6.21 3.70
N VAL A 325 5.21 -6.03 2.38
CA VAL A 325 6.14 -6.69 1.47
C VAL A 325 6.68 -5.65 0.51
N TRP A 326 8.02 -5.52 0.45
CA TRP A 326 8.67 -4.43 -0.30
C TRP A 326 8.93 -4.76 -1.77
N GLU A 327 8.88 -6.04 -2.14
CA GLU A 327 9.14 -6.52 -3.49
C GLU A 327 7.90 -7.21 -4.08
N ASP A 328 8.09 -7.90 -5.19
CA ASP A 328 7.04 -8.66 -5.86
C ASP A 328 6.60 -9.87 -5.00
N PRO A 329 5.35 -9.89 -4.49
CA PRO A 329 4.86 -10.96 -3.62
C PRO A 329 4.69 -12.31 -4.34
N THR A 330 4.69 -12.33 -5.68
CA THR A 330 4.49 -13.56 -6.43
C THR A 330 5.75 -14.42 -6.52
N SER A 331 6.92 -13.77 -6.47
CA SER A 331 8.24 -14.38 -6.61
C SER A 331 9.19 -14.05 -5.47
N LYS A 332 8.67 -13.51 -4.37
CA LYS A 332 9.47 -13.14 -3.20
C LYS A 332 10.23 -14.32 -2.63
N MET A 333 11.51 -14.09 -2.38
CA MET A 333 12.38 -14.97 -1.60
C MET A 333 12.71 -14.30 -0.27
N SER A 334 12.53 -15.00 0.84
CA SER A 334 12.94 -14.56 2.17
C SER A 334 13.67 -15.69 2.87
N TYR A 335 14.84 -15.42 3.45
CA TYR A 335 15.68 -16.43 4.12
C TYR A 335 15.97 -17.68 3.26
N ASN A 336 16.19 -17.48 1.95
CA ASN A 336 16.38 -18.51 0.92
C ASN A 336 15.17 -19.43 0.65
N ASN A 337 13.99 -19.08 1.16
CA ASN A 337 12.76 -19.81 0.88
C ASN A 337 11.83 -18.97 0.01
N PRO A 338 11.16 -19.58 -1.00
CA PRO A 338 10.09 -18.91 -1.73
C PRO A 338 8.91 -18.66 -0.79
N ARG A 339 8.30 -17.48 -0.90
CA ARG A 339 7.15 -17.08 -0.08
C ARG A 339 5.83 -17.39 -0.80
N SER A 340 4.83 -17.78 -0.03
CA SER A 340 3.50 -18.18 -0.53
C SER A 340 2.46 -17.06 -0.51
N TYR A 341 2.86 -15.81 -0.33
CA TYR A 341 1.96 -14.66 -0.12
C TYR A 341 0.82 -14.56 -1.13
N ALA A 342 1.13 -14.78 -2.43
CA ALA A 342 0.18 -14.64 -3.53
C ALA A 342 -0.46 -15.96 -3.97
N LEU A 343 -0.24 -17.06 -3.26
CA LEU A 343 -0.73 -18.38 -3.68
C LEU A 343 -2.16 -18.70 -3.20
N GLY A 344 -2.79 -17.77 -2.47
CA GLY A 344 -4.22 -17.84 -2.15
C GLY A 344 -4.55 -18.21 -0.70
N ARG A 345 -3.58 -18.68 0.09
CA ARG A 345 -3.77 -19.04 1.51
C ARG A 345 -3.13 -18.04 2.48
N GLY A 346 -2.18 -17.22 1.99
CA GLY A 346 -1.45 -16.23 2.77
C GLY A 346 -2.19 -14.90 2.87
N LEU A 347 -1.76 -13.90 2.10
CA LEU A 347 -2.24 -12.52 2.18
C LEU A 347 -3.36 -12.23 1.17
N ASP A 348 -4.30 -11.36 1.54
CA ASP A 348 -5.27 -10.78 0.60
C ASP A 348 -4.63 -9.68 -0.27
N SER A 349 -3.68 -8.95 0.31
CA SER A 349 -3.07 -7.75 -0.26
C SER A 349 -1.66 -7.52 0.30
N VAL A 350 -0.89 -6.70 -0.40
CA VAL A 350 0.40 -6.20 0.08
C VAL A 350 0.52 -4.69 -0.14
N MET A 351 1.43 -4.04 0.62
CA MET A 351 1.82 -2.67 0.38
C MET A 351 2.63 -2.58 -0.92
N ASN A 352 2.10 -1.91 -1.95
CA ASN A 352 2.65 -1.94 -3.32
C ASN A 352 3.83 -0.97 -3.49
N TYR A 353 4.92 -1.20 -2.75
CA TYR A 353 6.15 -0.42 -2.88
C TYR A 353 6.79 -0.50 -4.28
N PRO A 354 6.74 -1.63 -5.02
CA PRO A 354 7.22 -1.66 -6.40
C PRO A 354 6.54 -0.64 -7.31
N LEU A 355 5.22 -0.47 -7.17
CA LEU A 355 4.48 0.54 -7.93
C LEU A 355 4.89 1.96 -7.54
N ARG A 356 5.03 2.25 -6.22
CA ARG A 356 5.50 3.55 -5.73
C ARG A 356 6.84 3.92 -6.37
N SER A 357 7.80 3.02 -6.34
CA SER A 357 9.13 3.25 -6.91
C SER A 357 9.07 3.54 -8.40
N ALA A 358 8.33 2.73 -9.17
CA ALA A 358 8.21 2.93 -10.62
C ALA A 358 7.49 4.24 -10.99
N ILE A 359 6.49 4.67 -10.21
CA ILE A 359 5.83 5.96 -10.42
C ILE A 359 6.81 7.11 -10.17
N ILE A 360 7.58 7.04 -9.08
CA ILE A 360 8.59 8.05 -8.75
C ILE A 360 9.64 8.11 -9.84
N ASP A 361 10.25 6.99 -10.20
CA ASP A 361 11.30 6.92 -11.23
C ASP A 361 10.82 7.49 -12.58
N PHE A 362 9.59 7.17 -12.97
CA PHE A 362 8.98 7.76 -14.15
C PHE A 362 8.83 9.28 -14.00
N LEU A 363 8.29 9.79 -12.90
CA LEU A 363 7.98 11.21 -12.73
C LEU A 363 9.23 12.09 -12.56
N ILE A 364 10.29 11.58 -11.91
CA ILE A 364 11.55 12.30 -11.76
C ILE A 364 12.48 12.15 -12.99
N GLY A 365 12.16 11.25 -13.93
CA GLY A 365 12.88 11.08 -15.20
C GLY A 365 13.99 10.05 -15.19
N GLU A 366 14.05 9.14 -14.19
CA GLU A 366 15.01 8.03 -14.14
C GLU A 366 14.62 6.90 -15.12
N THR A 367 13.31 6.73 -15.35
CA THR A 367 12.77 5.76 -16.31
C THR A 367 11.79 6.43 -17.26
N ASP A 368 11.31 5.73 -18.28
CA ASP A 368 10.32 6.24 -19.23
C ASP A 368 8.94 5.55 -19.07
N ALA A 369 7.95 5.98 -19.85
CA ALA A 369 6.60 5.42 -19.81
C ALA A 369 6.55 3.95 -20.25
N ARG A 370 7.56 3.44 -20.98
CA ARG A 370 7.63 2.03 -21.39
C ARG A 370 7.98 1.15 -20.19
N GLU A 371 8.91 1.60 -19.35
CA GLU A 371 9.30 0.86 -18.14
C GLU A 371 8.18 0.88 -17.10
N LEU A 372 7.53 2.01 -16.85
CA LEU A 372 6.35 2.06 -15.99
C LEU A 372 5.24 1.15 -16.51
N LYS A 373 4.95 1.17 -17.83
CA LYS A 373 3.99 0.25 -18.46
C LYS A 373 4.38 -1.21 -18.23
N MET A 374 5.68 -1.55 -18.29
CA MET A 374 6.12 -2.94 -18.06
C MET A 374 5.76 -3.42 -16.66
N LEU A 375 6.01 -2.62 -15.61
CA LEU A 375 5.62 -2.99 -14.24
C LEU A 375 4.09 -3.11 -14.11
N LEU A 376 3.34 -2.13 -14.59
CA LEU A 376 1.88 -2.16 -14.55
C LEU A 376 1.31 -3.39 -15.26
N SER A 377 1.88 -3.76 -16.41
CA SER A 377 1.48 -4.96 -17.15
C SER A 377 1.86 -6.25 -16.41
N HIS A 378 3.04 -6.27 -15.78
CA HIS A 378 3.49 -7.39 -14.96
C HIS A 378 2.51 -7.65 -13.81
N GLN A 379 2.19 -6.63 -13.01
CA GLN A 379 1.23 -6.77 -11.91
C GLN A 379 -0.15 -7.25 -12.41
N ALA A 380 -0.64 -6.72 -13.54
CA ALA A 380 -1.92 -7.11 -14.10
C ALA A 380 -1.97 -8.54 -14.67
N THR A 381 -0.83 -9.14 -15.04
CA THR A 381 -0.76 -10.45 -15.68
C THR A 381 -0.17 -11.56 -14.82
N CYS A 382 0.72 -11.22 -13.89
CA CYS A 382 1.41 -12.19 -13.04
C CYS A 382 0.83 -12.29 -11.63
N TYR A 383 0.21 -11.23 -11.11
CA TYR A 383 -0.44 -11.30 -9.80
C TYR A 383 -1.81 -11.99 -9.94
N PRO A 384 -2.23 -12.82 -8.96
CA PRO A 384 -3.61 -13.29 -8.91
C PRO A 384 -4.58 -12.11 -8.97
N LYS A 385 -5.60 -12.21 -9.82
CA LYS A 385 -6.57 -11.12 -10.02
C LYS A 385 -7.19 -10.63 -8.71
N GLU A 386 -7.52 -11.55 -7.81
CA GLU A 386 -8.05 -11.24 -6.48
C GLU A 386 -7.13 -10.30 -5.71
N MET A 387 -5.83 -10.64 -5.60
CA MET A 387 -4.83 -9.80 -4.94
C MET A 387 -4.60 -8.48 -5.70
N TYR A 388 -4.46 -8.52 -7.03
CA TYR A 388 -4.17 -7.35 -7.85
C TYR A 388 -5.19 -6.22 -7.67
N TYR A 389 -6.49 -6.56 -7.59
CA TYR A 389 -7.54 -5.57 -7.36
C TYR A 389 -7.67 -5.15 -5.88
N CYS A 390 -6.94 -5.78 -4.98
CA CYS A 390 -6.92 -5.47 -3.55
C CYS A 390 -5.59 -4.86 -3.08
N LEU A 391 -4.60 -4.64 -3.98
CA LEU A 391 -3.29 -4.09 -3.62
C LEU A 391 -3.40 -2.72 -2.96
N MET A 392 -2.62 -2.50 -1.88
CA MET A 392 -2.50 -1.18 -1.25
C MET A 392 -1.55 -0.30 -2.06
N ASN A 393 -2.10 0.51 -2.97
CA ASN A 393 -1.34 1.38 -3.87
C ASN A 393 -1.00 2.71 -3.19
N LEU A 394 0.18 2.82 -2.61
CA LEU A 394 0.64 3.97 -1.84
C LEU A 394 1.63 4.85 -2.64
N LEU A 395 1.69 6.13 -2.30
CA LEU A 395 2.72 7.06 -2.78
C LEU A 395 3.69 7.47 -1.65
N SER A 396 3.23 7.45 -0.41
CA SER A 396 3.99 7.69 0.80
C SER A 396 3.53 6.75 1.91
N SER A 397 4.37 6.56 2.92
CA SER A 397 4.03 5.92 4.19
C SER A 397 4.86 6.51 5.33
N HIS A 398 4.71 5.96 6.52
CA HIS A 398 5.54 6.30 7.68
C HIS A 398 7.01 5.81 7.58
N ASP A 399 7.32 4.94 6.59
CA ASP A 399 8.65 4.36 6.37
C ASP A 399 9.45 5.02 5.25
N VAL A 400 8.78 5.80 4.41
CA VAL A 400 9.39 6.41 3.23
C VAL A 400 9.11 7.91 3.18
N GLU A 401 9.87 8.60 2.37
CA GLU A 401 9.73 10.04 2.13
C GLU A 401 8.34 10.37 1.59
N ARG A 402 7.82 11.56 1.96
CA ARG A 402 6.56 12.06 1.42
C ARG A 402 6.68 12.36 -0.07
N ILE A 403 5.67 11.96 -0.83
CA ILE A 403 5.66 12.09 -2.29
C ILE A 403 5.90 13.53 -2.76
N ARG A 404 5.32 14.54 -2.05
CA ARG A 404 5.53 15.95 -2.38
C ARG A 404 7.02 16.32 -2.33
N THR A 405 7.74 15.85 -1.30
CA THR A 405 9.17 16.11 -1.12
C THR A 405 9.98 15.45 -2.23
N VAL A 406 9.73 14.18 -2.52
CA VAL A 406 10.44 13.44 -3.57
C VAL A 406 10.24 14.09 -4.93
N LEU A 407 9.02 14.45 -5.29
CA LEU A 407 8.73 15.07 -6.58
C LEU A 407 9.24 16.52 -6.71
N SER A 408 9.41 17.21 -5.58
CA SER A 408 9.99 18.56 -5.54
C SER A 408 11.50 18.54 -5.74
N LEU A 409 12.20 17.65 -5.03
CA LEU A 409 13.66 17.55 -4.98
C LEU A 409 14.24 16.58 -6.03
N GLY A 410 13.39 15.69 -6.58
CA GLY A 410 13.82 14.65 -7.49
C GLY A 410 14.72 13.62 -6.80
N LYS A 411 15.74 13.14 -7.49
CA LYS A 411 16.68 12.12 -7.02
C LYS A 411 17.37 12.50 -5.69
N ASP A 412 17.58 13.78 -5.46
CA ASP A 412 18.22 14.26 -4.23
C ASP A 412 17.45 13.86 -2.98
N ALA A 413 16.11 13.76 -3.04
CA ALA A 413 15.31 13.31 -1.89
C ALA A 413 15.60 11.86 -1.47
N LEU A 414 16.07 11.03 -2.39
CA LEU A 414 16.29 9.60 -2.19
C LEU A 414 17.71 9.25 -1.73
N LEU A 415 18.61 10.25 -1.67
CA LEU A 415 19.98 10.02 -1.20
C LEU A 415 20.01 9.77 0.31
N PRO A 416 20.88 8.85 0.78
CA PRO A 416 21.11 8.69 2.21
C PRO A 416 21.57 9.99 2.86
N ARG A 417 20.97 10.36 3.99
CA ARG A 417 21.30 11.57 4.77
C ARG A 417 21.19 11.29 6.25
N SER A 418 22.03 11.97 7.05
CA SER A 418 21.85 12.03 8.50
C SER A 418 20.56 12.78 8.85
N ARG A 419 20.10 12.68 10.11
CA ARG A 419 18.93 13.45 10.56
C ARG A 419 19.17 14.96 10.51
N GLU A 420 20.35 15.41 10.86
CA GLU A 420 20.77 16.82 10.80
C GLU A 420 20.73 17.34 9.35
N GLU A 421 21.27 16.58 8.40
CA GLU A 421 21.21 16.93 6.98
C GLU A 421 19.77 16.98 6.46
N GLN A 422 18.89 16.09 6.95
CA GLN A 422 17.48 16.12 6.62
C GLN A 422 16.75 17.32 7.23
N ALA A 423 17.08 17.70 8.47
CA ALA A 423 16.54 18.87 9.15
C ALA A 423 16.89 20.18 8.43
N ASP A 424 18.06 20.23 7.79
CA ASP A 424 18.54 21.40 7.03
C ASP A 424 17.97 21.47 5.59
N MET A 425 17.33 20.41 5.12
CA MET A 425 16.76 20.40 3.77
C MET A 425 15.67 21.45 3.60
N ARG A 426 15.75 22.19 2.51
CA ARG A 426 14.74 23.20 2.15
C ARG A 426 14.25 22.97 0.72
N VAL A 427 12.96 23.12 0.54
CA VAL A 427 12.29 23.06 -0.76
C VAL A 427 11.98 24.50 -1.19
N SER A 428 12.51 24.93 -2.33
CA SER A 428 12.18 26.26 -2.89
C SER A 428 10.74 26.31 -3.43
N ALA A 429 10.19 27.50 -3.56
CA ALA A 429 8.83 27.68 -4.11
C ALA A 429 8.69 27.13 -5.53
N GLU A 430 9.74 27.20 -6.35
CA GLU A 430 9.74 26.66 -7.72
C GLU A 430 9.74 25.12 -7.69
N GLN A 431 10.58 24.51 -6.85
CA GLN A 431 10.60 23.06 -6.64
C GLN A 431 9.26 22.55 -6.12
N ASP A 432 8.66 23.23 -5.14
CA ASP A 432 7.36 22.85 -4.59
C ASP A 432 6.24 22.96 -5.62
N ALA A 433 6.24 24.02 -6.45
CA ALA A 433 5.27 24.17 -7.54
C ALA A 433 5.41 23.03 -8.59
N LYS A 434 6.65 22.63 -8.93
CA LYS A 434 6.91 21.47 -9.80
C LYS A 434 6.40 20.19 -9.13
N GLY A 435 6.75 19.96 -7.85
CA GLY A 435 6.31 18.82 -7.08
C GLY A 435 4.78 18.69 -7.03
N ALA A 436 4.07 19.83 -6.91
CA ALA A 436 2.61 19.88 -6.91
C ALA A 436 1.99 19.37 -8.23
N LEU A 437 2.56 19.75 -9.38
CA LEU A 437 2.08 19.28 -10.69
C LEU A 437 2.33 17.78 -10.86
N LEU A 438 3.53 17.30 -10.52
CA LEU A 438 3.89 15.89 -10.63
C LEU A 438 3.08 15.03 -9.65
N GLN A 439 2.79 15.52 -8.43
CA GLN A 439 1.94 14.83 -7.46
C GLN A 439 0.53 14.61 -8.03
N ARG A 440 -0.05 15.56 -8.75
CA ARG A 440 -1.35 15.36 -9.42
C ARG A 440 -1.31 14.23 -10.44
N ILE A 441 -0.20 14.08 -11.17
CA ILE A 441 -0.04 12.97 -12.13
C ILE A 441 0.01 11.64 -11.39
N ALA A 442 0.81 11.53 -10.31
CA ALA A 442 0.90 10.33 -9.50
C ALA A 442 -0.47 9.93 -8.93
N VAL A 443 -1.21 10.90 -8.38
CA VAL A 443 -2.56 10.68 -7.83
C VAL A 443 -3.53 10.24 -8.91
N ALA A 444 -3.56 10.91 -10.07
CA ALA A 444 -4.43 10.50 -11.18
C ALA A 444 -4.14 9.06 -11.63
N LEU A 445 -2.88 8.63 -11.65
CA LEU A 445 -2.52 7.25 -11.98
C LEU A 445 -3.03 6.27 -10.94
N VAL A 446 -2.68 6.47 -9.66
CA VAL A 446 -3.03 5.54 -8.58
C VAL A 446 -4.53 5.38 -8.42
N PHE A 447 -5.31 6.45 -8.63
CA PHE A 447 -6.77 6.39 -8.59
C PHE A 447 -7.44 5.80 -9.84
N SER A 448 -6.67 5.61 -10.93
CA SER A 448 -7.19 5.08 -12.20
C SER A 448 -6.86 3.59 -12.42
N ILE A 449 -5.90 3.03 -11.72
CA ILE A 449 -5.51 1.62 -11.85
C ILE A 449 -6.27 0.74 -10.86
N PRO A 450 -6.32 -0.60 -11.06
CA PRO A 450 -6.83 -1.54 -10.06
C PRO A 450 -6.05 -1.48 -8.75
N GLY A 451 -6.72 -1.89 -7.67
CA GLY A 451 -6.20 -1.85 -6.32
C GLY A 451 -6.78 -0.69 -5.51
N MET A 452 -6.37 -0.58 -4.27
CA MET A 452 -6.83 0.37 -3.27
C MET A 452 -5.91 1.61 -3.24
N PRO A 453 -6.29 2.75 -3.87
CA PRO A 453 -5.54 3.99 -3.72
C PRO A 453 -5.38 4.34 -2.26
N THR A 454 -4.15 4.60 -1.82
CA THR A 454 -3.85 4.85 -0.41
C THR A 454 -3.20 6.22 -0.24
N VAL A 455 -3.80 7.03 0.61
CA VAL A 455 -3.32 8.38 0.95
C VAL A 455 -2.67 8.33 2.33
N TYR A 456 -1.41 8.67 2.44
CA TYR A 456 -0.76 8.89 3.74
C TYR A 456 -1.16 10.25 4.27
N TYR A 457 -1.58 10.34 5.54
CA TYR A 457 -2.09 11.59 6.12
C TYR A 457 -1.17 12.79 5.81
N GLY A 458 -1.76 13.88 5.35
CA GLY A 458 -1.03 15.10 5.00
C GLY A 458 -0.52 15.18 3.57
N ASP A 459 -0.47 14.08 2.80
CA ASP A 459 -0.12 14.14 1.38
C ASP A 459 -1.17 14.90 0.58
N GLU A 460 -2.46 14.74 0.94
CA GLU A 460 -3.59 15.42 0.31
C GLU A 460 -3.64 16.92 0.60
N VAL A 461 -2.79 17.39 1.50
CA VAL A 461 -2.65 18.82 1.82
C VAL A 461 -1.23 19.34 1.55
N GLY A 462 -0.40 18.57 0.84
CA GLY A 462 0.92 18.98 0.36
C GLY A 462 1.98 19.07 1.45
N MET A 463 1.94 18.22 2.48
CA MET A 463 2.99 18.16 3.49
C MET A 463 4.30 17.66 2.89
N HIS A 464 5.41 18.20 3.41
CA HIS A 464 6.76 17.76 3.14
C HIS A 464 7.29 16.89 4.29
N GLY A 465 8.29 16.07 4.01
CA GLY A 465 9.06 15.27 4.96
C GLY A 465 9.97 14.31 4.21
N LEU A 466 11.22 14.23 4.62
CA LEU A 466 12.14 13.15 4.26
C LEU A 466 11.83 11.93 5.12
N LYS A 467 12.80 11.06 5.39
CA LYS A 467 12.60 9.87 6.23
C LYS A 467 12.28 10.22 7.69
N ASP A 468 11.97 9.19 8.47
CA ASP A 468 11.77 9.29 9.91
C ASP A 468 12.86 10.13 10.61
N PRO A 469 12.45 11.09 11.47
CA PRO A 469 11.10 11.41 11.95
C PRO A 469 10.34 12.45 11.11
N PHE A 470 10.93 13.02 10.06
CA PHE A 470 10.39 14.18 9.32
C PHE A 470 9.14 13.86 8.50
N ASN A 471 9.00 12.63 7.95
CA ASN A 471 7.79 12.17 7.27
C ASN A 471 6.61 11.97 8.23
N ARG A 472 6.88 11.88 9.55
CA ARG A 472 5.90 11.69 10.63
C ARG A 472 5.54 13.01 11.35
N ALA A 473 5.83 14.15 10.74
CA ALA A 473 5.45 15.46 11.30
C ALA A 473 3.93 15.56 11.50
N PRO A 474 3.46 16.36 12.50
CA PRO A 474 2.04 16.58 12.74
C PRO A 474 1.31 17.14 11.52
N TYR A 475 0.02 16.81 11.39
CA TYR A 475 -0.82 17.24 10.28
C TYR A 475 -0.90 18.77 10.17
N ARG A 476 -0.39 19.30 9.05
CA ARG A 476 -0.32 20.75 8.77
C ARG A 476 -0.73 21.02 7.32
N PRO A 477 -1.96 21.50 7.07
CA PRO A 477 -2.40 21.83 5.73
C PRO A 477 -1.55 22.95 5.11
N ARG A 478 -1.03 22.72 3.89
CA ARG A 478 -0.22 23.69 3.13
C ARG A 478 -0.83 24.05 1.78
N ASP A 479 -1.46 23.09 1.11
CA ASP A 479 -1.96 23.24 -0.25
C ASP A 479 -3.42 22.82 -0.35
N ARG A 480 -4.32 23.80 -0.49
CA ARG A 480 -5.76 23.54 -0.65
C ARG A 480 -6.12 23.02 -2.05
N LEU A 481 -5.31 23.34 -3.07
CA LEU A 481 -5.58 22.92 -4.45
C LEU A 481 -5.32 21.44 -4.64
N ILE A 482 -4.28 20.89 -3.98
CA ILE A 482 -4.05 19.46 -4.03
C ILE A 482 -5.13 18.70 -3.25
N LYS A 483 -5.63 19.22 -2.11
CA LYS A 483 -6.75 18.63 -1.38
C LYS A 483 -8.00 18.54 -2.26
N PHE A 484 -8.32 19.62 -2.97
CA PHE A 484 -9.43 19.61 -3.91
C PHE A 484 -9.23 18.58 -5.04
N PHE A 485 -8.00 18.45 -5.55
CA PHE A 485 -7.69 17.49 -6.60
C PHE A 485 -7.88 16.04 -6.12
N TYR A 486 -7.39 15.66 -4.94
CA TYR A 486 -7.63 14.35 -4.33
C TYR A 486 -9.13 14.05 -4.21
N LYS A 487 -9.91 14.99 -3.67
CA LYS A 487 -11.38 14.84 -3.56
C LYS A 487 -12.05 14.66 -4.94
N SER A 488 -11.57 15.37 -5.95
CA SER A 488 -12.13 15.28 -7.31
C SER A 488 -11.87 13.92 -7.95
N VAL A 489 -10.64 13.39 -7.86
CA VAL A 489 -10.32 12.06 -8.44
C VAL A 489 -10.97 10.93 -7.65
N ALA A 490 -11.08 11.06 -6.33
CA ALA A 490 -11.82 10.12 -5.50
C ALA A 490 -13.32 10.07 -5.89
N ALA A 491 -13.93 11.23 -6.07
CA ALA A 491 -15.32 11.33 -6.50
C ALA A 491 -15.57 10.75 -7.91
N VAL A 492 -14.58 10.86 -8.82
CA VAL A 492 -14.62 10.21 -10.13
C VAL A 492 -14.56 8.70 -9.97
N ARG A 493 -13.60 8.17 -9.18
CA ARG A 493 -13.43 6.73 -8.99
C ARG A 493 -14.67 6.09 -8.34
N ASN A 494 -15.17 6.65 -7.24
CA ASN A 494 -16.30 6.10 -6.48
C ASN A 494 -17.66 6.13 -7.23
N LYS A 495 -17.69 6.72 -8.44
CA LYS A 495 -18.88 6.76 -9.30
C LYS A 495 -18.75 5.91 -10.57
N CYS A 496 -17.65 5.19 -10.73
CA CYS A 496 -17.29 4.55 -11.98
C CYS A 496 -16.84 3.11 -11.72
N ASP A 497 -17.73 2.13 -11.82
CA ASP A 497 -17.41 0.70 -11.64
C ASP A 497 -16.21 0.28 -12.49
N ALA A 498 -16.07 0.85 -13.69
CA ALA A 498 -14.94 0.59 -14.55
C ALA A 498 -13.60 1.01 -13.93
N LEU A 499 -13.54 2.08 -13.11
CA LEU A 499 -12.32 2.49 -12.41
C LEU A 499 -12.08 1.65 -11.15
N GLU A 500 -13.09 1.05 -10.56
CA GLU A 500 -12.99 0.17 -9.40
C GLU A 500 -12.59 -1.25 -9.83
N THR A 501 -13.51 -1.98 -10.46
CA THR A 501 -13.36 -3.41 -10.77
C THR A 501 -13.39 -3.75 -12.28
N GLY A 502 -13.41 -2.74 -13.17
CA GLY A 502 -13.38 -2.97 -14.62
C GLY A 502 -12.03 -3.50 -15.13
N PHE A 503 -12.02 -3.94 -16.38
CA PHE A 503 -10.81 -4.38 -17.09
C PHE A 503 -9.80 -3.25 -17.26
N VAL A 504 -8.52 -3.60 -17.43
CA VAL A 504 -7.42 -2.63 -17.54
C VAL A 504 -6.49 -2.97 -18.70
N SER A 505 -6.02 -1.91 -19.39
CA SER A 505 -4.94 -2.01 -20.37
C SER A 505 -4.05 -0.77 -20.33
N PHE A 506 -2.79 -0.92 -20.71
CA PHE A 506 -1.78 0.12 -20.61
C PHE A 506 -1.09 0.38 -21.94
N ARG A 507 -0.79 1.66 -22.22
CA ARG A 507 -0.06 2.06 -23.41
C ARG A 507 0.94 3.17 -23.11
N ALA A 508 2.22 2.94 -23.38
CA ALA A 508 3.20 4.01 -23.51
C ALA A 508 3.01 4.66 -24.89
N VAL A 509 2.51 5.88 -24.91
CA VAL A 509 2.29 6.63 -26.16
C VAL A 509 3.62 7.13 -26.72
N ASN A 510 4.48 7.62 -25.83
CA ASN A 510 5.89 7.93 -26.07
C ASN A 510 6.66 7.84 -24.73
N GLU A 511 7.87 8.36 -24.65
CA GLU A 511 8.71 8.30 -23.43
C GLU A 511 8.13 9.07 -22.23
N ASP A 512 7.36 10.13 -22.48
CA ASP A 512 6.82 11.02 -21.46
C ASP A 512 5.32 10.84 -21.22
N VAL A 513 4.61 10.10 -22.09
CA VAL A 513 3.16 9.98 -22.06
C VAL A 513 2.73 8.53 -21.88
N LEU A 514 2.05 8.26 -20.76
CA LEU A 514 1.40 6.99 -20.46
C LEU A 514 -0.12 7.14 -20.57
N ALA A 515 -0.80 6.17 -21.14
CA ALA A 515 -2.25 6.06 -21.15
C ALA A 515 -2.69 4.75 -20.47
N VAL A 516 -3.73 4.85 -19.63
CA VAL A 516 -4.38 3.75 -18.91
C VAL A 516 -5.83 3.68 -19.37
N LEU A 517 -6.23 2.55 -19.92
CA LEU A 517 -7.63 2.26 -20.28
C LEU A 517 -8.27 1.45 -19.16
N ARG A 518 -9.47 1.83 -18.75
CA ARG A 518 -10.35 1.07 -17.86
C ARG A 518 -11.71 0.96 -18.51
N PHE A 519 -12.34 -0.23 -18.46
CA PHE A 519 -13.68 -0.39 -19.05
C PHE A 519 -14.50 -1.51 -18.41
N VAL A 520 -15.80 -1.32 -18.47
CA VAL A 520 -16.84 -2.34 -18.35
C VAL A 520 -17.71 -2.18 -19.60
N ILE A 521 -17.92 -3.25 -20.35
CA ILE A 521 -18.81 -3.30 -21.51
C ILE A 521 -19.59 -4.62 -21.46
N GLY A 522 -20.91 -4.54 -21.55
CA GLY A 522 -21.80 -5.70 -21.46
C GLY A 522 -22.23 -6.02 -20.03
N GLY A 523 -22.18 -5.04 -19.12
CA GLY A 523 -22.77 -5.12 -17.78
C GLY A 523 -22.01 -6.02 -16.79
N LYS A 524 -20.76 -6.42 -17.09
CA LYS A 524 -19.95 -7.30 -16.22
C LYS A 524 -18.54 -6.76 -16.02
N ASP A 525 -18.11 -6.72 -14.76
CA ASP A 525 -16.76 -6.32 -14.38
C ASP A 525 -15.73 -7.46 -14.60
N ALA A 526 -14.49 -7.24 -14.20
CA ALA A 526 -13.41 -8.23 -14.33
C ALA A 526 -13.66 -9.52 -13.51
N PHE A 527 -14.59 -9.50 -12.54
CA PHE A 527 -14.98 -10.65 -11.71
C PHE A 527 -16.28 -11.31 -12.17
N GLY A 528 -16.89 -10.82 -13.27
CA GLY A 528 -18.17 -11.29 -13.79
C GLY A 528 -19.38 -10.81 -12.97
N LYS A 529 -19.20 -9.84 -12.07
CA LYS A 529 -20.26 -9.21 -11.28
C LYS A 529 -20.95 -8.12 -12.10
N ASP A 530 -22.22 -7.85 -11.76
CA ASP A 530 -22.97 -6.77 -12.39
C ASP A 530 -22.30 -5.43 -12.12
N ALA A 531 -22.09 -4.63 -13.17
CA ALA A 531 -21.42 -3.35 -13.12
C ALA A 531 -21.93 -2.42 -14.22
N GLU A 532 -21.90 -1.11 -13.98
CA GLU A 532 -22.30 -0.10 -14.97
C GLU A 532 -21.27 -0.01 -16.10
N ASP A 533 -21.76 -0.04 -17.35
CA ASP A 533 -20.93 0.11 -18.53
C ASP A 533 -20.26 1.48 -18.59
N GLY A 534 -18.99 1.49 -18.94
CA GLY A 534 -18.22 2.72 -19.11
C GLY A 534 -16.81 2.46 -19.64
N VAL A 535 -16.32 3.40 -20.44
CA VAL A 535 -14.93 3.39 -20.97
C VAL A 535 -14.24 4.66 -20.52
N TYR A 536 -13.09 4.50 -19.88
CA TYR A 536 -12.30 5.61 -19.34
C TYR A 536 -10.84 5.49 -19.76
N ILE A 537 -10.23 6.61 -20.10
CA ILE A 537 -8.80 6.68 -20.44
C ILE A 537 -8.14 7.76 -19.58
N THR A 538 -7.21 7.35 -18.74
CA THR A 538 -6.34 8.29 -18.02
C THR A 538 -5.06 8.50 -18.83
N VAL A 539 -4.77 9.74 -19.19
CA VAL A 539 -3.57 10.10 -19.94
C VAL A 539 -2.70 11.01 -19.10
N LEU A 540 -1.44 10.64 -18.95
CA LEU A 540 -0.43 11.30 -18.12
C LEU A 540 0.65 11.88 -19.02
N ASN A 541 0.98 13.16 -18.84
CA ASN A 541 2.13 13.83 -19.44
C ASN A 541 3.08 14.32 -18.35
N ARG A 542 4.26 13.71 -18.19
CA ARG A 542 5.28 14.16 -17.23
C ARG A 542 6.20 15.26 -17.78
N ALA A 543 6.22 15.45 -19.10
CA ALA A 543 7.13 16.40 -19.74
C ALA A 543 6.90 17.84 -19.25
N ASN A 544 7.98 18.60 -19.07
CA ASN A 544 7.91 20.04 -18.77
C ASN A 544 7.64 20.89 -20.01
N ARG A 545 6.79 20.38 -20.91
CA ARG A 545 6.32 21.06 -22.13
C ARG A 545 4.90 20.59 -22.49
N ASN A 546 4.16 21.42 -23.19
CA ASN A 546 2.89 20.99 -23.76
C ASN A 546 3.15 19.91 -24.82
N MET A 547 2.29 18.91 -24.85
CA MET A 547 2.41 17.76 -25.74
C MET A 547 1.12 17.58 -26.53
N ARG A 548 1.24 17.35 -27.84
CA ARG A 548 0.15 16.84 -28.66
C ARG A 548 0.34 15.32 -28.79
N SER A 549 -0.68 14.54 -28.45
CA SER A 549 -0.63 13.09 -28.46
C SER A 549 -1.89 12.51 -29.07
N VAL A 550 -1.73 11.53 -29.94
CA VAL A 550 -2.86 10.80 -30.52
C VAL A 550 -3.02 9.49 -29.75
N ILE A 551 -4.16 9.30 -29.10
CA ILE A 551 -4.52 8.08 -28.40
C ILE A 551 -5.40 7.24 -29.34
N ASP A 552 -4.89 6.09 -29.74
CA ASP A 552 -5.64 5.08 -30.49
C ASP A 552 -6.22 4.05 -29.50
N ILE A 553 -7.55 4.02 -29.37
CA ILE A 553 -8.27 3.14 -28.44
C ILE A 553 -8.08 1.67 -28.85
N ARG A 554 -7.99 1.37 -30.13
CA ARG A 554 -7.79 0.01 -30.66
C ARG A 554 -6.37 -0.53 -30.46
N ALA A 555 -5.43 0.33 -30.03
CA ALA A 555 -4.08 -0.11 -29.71
C ALA A 555 -3.91 -0.58 -28.25
N PHE A 556 -4.96 -0.55 -27.43
CA PHE A 556 -4.94 -1.10 -26.08
C PHE A 556 -5.21 -2.61 -26.13
N LYS A 557 -4.14 -3.39 -26.25
CA LYS A 557 -4.18 -4.87 -26.29
C LYS A 557 -3.54 -5.53 -25.08
N THR A 558 -2.67 -4.79 -24.38
CA THR A 558 -1.90 -5.31 -23.24
C THR A 558 -2.85 -5.69 -22.11
N CYS A 559 -2.63 -6.84 -21.48
CA CYS A 559 -3.41 -7.37 -20.36
C CYS A 559 -4.87 -7.75 -20.69
N LEU A 560 -5.26 -7.77 -21.96
CA LEU A 560 -6.59 -8.18 -22.39
C LEU A 560 -6.55 -9.56 -23.08
N SER A 561 -7.56 -10.38 -22.85
CA SER A 561 -7.82 -11.55 -23.68
C SER A 561 -8.33 -11.12 -25.07
N LYS A 562 -8.36 -12.08 -26.02
CA LYS A 562 -8.95 -11.80 -27.36
C LYS A 562 -10.41 -11.37 -27.24
N GLU A 563 -11.20 -12.05 -26.43
CA GLU A 563 -12.62 -11.76 -26.21
C GLU A 563 -12.83 -10.35 -25.63
N GLN A 564 -12.03 -9.96 -24.64
CA GLN A 564 -12.09 -8.62 -24.03
C GLN A 564 -11.69 -7.54 -25.05
N TYR A 565 -10.67 -7.80 -25.85
CA TYR A 565 -10.25 -6.89 -26.90
C TYR A 565 -11.30 -6.78 -28.01
N ASP A 566 -11.89 -7.89 -28.45
CA ASP A 566 -12.91 -7.89 -29.51
C ASP A 566 -14.14 -7.08 -29.09
N VAL A 567 -14.59 -7.20 -27.85
CA VAL A 567 -15.69 -6.39 -27.30
C VAL A 567 -15.35 -4.90 -27.34
N LEU A 568 -14.12 -4.53 -26.94
CA LEU A 568 -13.64 -3.15 -26.99
C LEU A 568 -13.53 -2.64 -28.45
N ALA A 569 -12.94 -3.45 -29.33
CA ALA A 569 -12.67 -3.07 -30.72
C ALA A 569 -13.96 -2.95 -31.59
N ALA A 570 -15.03 -3.64 -31.20
CA ALA A 570 -16.33 -3.62 -31.90
C ALA A 570 -17.11 -2.32 -31.69
N GLN A 571 -16.75 -1.50 -30.69
CA GLN A 571 -17.46 -0.26 -30.38
C GLN A 571 -17.15 0.86 -31.39
N THR A 572 -18.14 1.70 -31.64
CA THR A 572 -17.97 2.97 -32.38
C THR A 572 -17.85 4.12 -31.38
N TYR A 573 -16.64 4.65 -31.24
CA TYR A 573 -16.33 5.75 -30.33
C TYR A 573 -16.65 7.09 -30.97
N THR A 574 -17.28 8.01 -30.22
CA THR A 574 -17.76 9.28 -30.75
C THR A 574 -17.13 10.50 -30.11
N ARG A 575 -16.92 10.48 -28.80
CA ARG A 575 -16.46 11.63 -28.03
C ARG A 575 -15.70 11.19 -26.79
N ALA A 576 -14.70 11.98 -26.39
CA ALA A 576 -14.05 11.87 -25.09
C ALA A 576 -14.24 13.17 -24.30
N SER A 577 -14.59 13.07 -23.01
CA SER A 577 -14.82 14.21 -22.12
C SER A 577 -13.95 14.09 -20.88
N CYS A 578 -13.11 15.11 -20.62
CA CYS A 578 -12.27 15.12 -19.42
C CYS A 578 -13.10 15.44 -18.18
N LEU A 579 -13.15 14.49 -17.24
CA LEU A 579 -13.95 14.59 -16.01
C LEU A 579 -13.41 15.63 -15.01
N LEU A 580 -12.13 16.00 -15.13
CA LEU A 580 -11.50 16.97 -14.24
C LEU A 580 -11.63 18.43 -14.74
N THR A 581 -11.78 18.63 -16.06
CA THR A 581 -11.74 19.96 -16.66
C THR A 581 -12.97 20.31 -17.52
N GLY A 582 -13.80 19.32 -17.83
CA GLY A 582 -14.95 19.46 -18.74
C GLY A 582 -14.59 19.63 -20.24
N ARG A 583 -13.29 19.63 -20.59
CA ARG A 583 -12.86 19.68 -22.02
C ARG A 583 -13.35 18.43 -22.75
N SER A 584 -13.75 18.60 -24.00
CA SER A 584 -14.23 17.51 -24.85
C SER A 584 -13.43 17.42 -26.14
N PHE A 585 -13.31 16.21 -26.67
CA PHE A 585 -12.55 15.86 -27.84
C PHE A 585 -13.40 14.96 -28.73
N GLU A 586 -13.41 15.22 -30.02
CA GLU A 586 -14.04 14.32 -30.99
C GLU A 586 -13.16 13.11 -31.23
N ILE A 587 -13.79 11.95 -31.49
CA ILE A 587 -13.11 10.71 -31.82
C ILE A 587 -13.40 10.37 -33.28
N THR A 588 -12.34 10.23 -34.04
CA THR A 588 -12.42 9.82 -35.44
C THR A 588 -11.66 8.52 -35.63
N ASP A 589 -12.33 7.48 -36.11
CA ASP A 589 -11.76 6.14 -36.35
C ASP A 589 -11.05 5.54 -35.12
N GLY A 590 -11.57 5.83 -33.90
CA GLY A 590 -10.97 5.37 -32.64
C GLY A 590 -9.77 6.19 -32.17
N LEU A 591 -9.44 7.29 -32.86
CA LEU A 591 -8.33 8.17 -32.52
C LEU A 591 -8.83 9.41 -31.77
N ILE A 592 -8.17 9.73 -30.65
CA ILE A 592 -8.37 10.95 -29.87
C ILE A 592 -7.12 11.82 -30.02
N ASP A 593 -7.26 13.02 -30.60
CA ASP A 593 -6.17 13.99 -30.69
C ASP A 593 -6.21 14.90 -29.46
N LEU A 594 -5.21 14.76 -28.58
CA LEU A 594 -5.13 15.47 -27.31
C LEU A 594 -4.02 16.50 -27.31
N GLU A 595 -4.36 17.72 -26.93
CA GLU A 595 -3.39 18.72 -26.50
C GLU A 595 -3.34 18.72 -24.97
N MET A 596 -2.21 18.31 -24.42
CA MET A 596 -1.95 18.22 -23.00
C MET A 596 -1.02 19.33 -22.54
N PHE A 597 -1.32 19.94 -21.41
CA PHE A 597 -0.39 20.86 -20.76
C PHE A 597 0.83 20.12 -20.22
N LYS A 598 1.90 20.87 -19.99
CA LYS A 598 3.09 20.35 -19.28
C LYS A 598 2.70 19.79 -17.91
N MET A 599 3.32 18.69 -17.52
CA MET A 599 3.13 18.06 -16.21
C MET A 599 1.65 17.97 -15.82
N SER A 600 0.84 17.28 -16.61
CA SER A 600 -0.61 17.21 -16.43
C SER A 600 -1.17 15.80 -16.61
N ALA A 601 -2.35 15.58 -16.06
CA ALA A 601 -3.14 14.38 -16.24
C ALA A 601 -4.56 14.72 -16.70
N MET A 602 -5.16 13.83 -17.49
CA MET A 602 -6.57 13.86 -17.87
C MET A 602 -7.21 12.52 -17.57
N ILE A 603 -8.41 12.51 -17.02
CA ILE A 603 -9.27 11.32 -16.91
C ILE A 603 -10.43 11.56 -17.86
N LEU A 604 -10.45 10.81 -18.95
CA LEU A 604 -11.41 10.93 -20.04
C LEU A 604 -12.48 9.87 -19.90
N ARG A 605 -13.75 10.25 -19.88
CA ARG A 605 -14.87 9.36 -20.18
C ARG A 605 -15.04 9.31 -21.69
N VAL A 606 -15.18 8.13 -22.25
CA VAL A 606 -15.31 7.88 -23.68
C VAL A 606 -16.73 7.41 -23.98
N ASP A 607 -17.44 8.15 -24.80
CA ASP A 607 -18.79 7.82 -25.27
C ASP A 607 -18.69 6.90 -26.50
N TYR A 608 -19.51 5.85 -26.55
CA TYR A 608 -19.53 4.83 -27.62
C TYR A 608 -20.96 4.35 -27.91
N ARG A 609 -21.11 3.65 -29.08
CA ARG A 609 -22.35 3.04 -29.55
C ARG A 609 -22.12 1.60 -29.96
#